data_9be62d3c2c6fb6844d77f7b1c675889f
#
_entry.id   9be62d3c2c6fb6844d77f7b1c675889f
#
_cell.length_a   1.000
_cell.length_b   1.000
_cell.length_c   1.000
_cell.angle_alpha   90.00
_cell.angle_beta   90.00
_cell.angle_gamma   90.00
#
_symmetry.space_group_name_H-M   'P 1'
#
loop_
_entity.id
_entity.type
_entity.pdbx_description
1 polymer ?
#
loop_
_entity_poly.entity_id
_entity_poly.type
_entity_poly.pdbx_seq_one_letter_code
_entity_poly.pdbx_strand_id
1 'polypeptide(L)'
;SSNSEFKTLGELIAFNEENKDDVLKHFDQSHFYDSNKTTSQKEEYLIALERVLQTRDEIDSFIKEYNIEALVGLSWSPAWAINHDGGDDEAIAEYKFWVNGSFAAMAGYPHITIPFEYVDNLPIGMSFIGSKWDDKKLIEFAYAAEQLIQFKPTPNL
;
A
#
# COMPACT_ATOMS: atom_id res chain seq x y z
N SER A 1 -22.95 -3.07 -4.77
CA SER A 1 -23.87 -2.11 -5.40
C SER A 1 -24.75 -2.83 -6.40
N SER A 2 -26.05 -2.55 -6.40
CA SER A 2 -27.04 -3.24 -7.23
C SER A 2 -26.98 -2.92 -8.73
N ASN A 3 -26.11 -2.01 -9.15
CA ASN A 3 -26.03 -1.50 -10.52
C ASN A 3 -24.77 -1.92 -11.28
N SER A 4 -24.00 -2.89 -10.79
CA SER A 4 -22.87 -3.43 -11.57
C SER A 4 -23.38 -4.37 -12.65
N GLU A 5 -22.87 -4.25 -13.86
CA GLU A 5 -23.11 -5.15 -14.97
C GLU A 5 -22.57 -6.57 -14.64
N PHE A 6 -21.42 -6.63 -13.97
CA PHE A 6 -20.81 -7.86 -13.51
C PHE A 6 -21.20 -8.15 -12.05
N LYS A 7 -21.57 -9.40 -11.76
CA LYS A 7 -21.98 -9.88 -10.44
C LYS A 7 -20.87 -10.67 -9.74
N THR A 8 -19.97 -11.25 -10.50
CA THR A 8 -18.86 -12.07 -10.03
C THR A 8 -17.54 -11.64 -10.64
N LEU A 9 -16.45 -11.97 -9.94
CA LEU A 9 -15.11 -11.77 -10.49
C LEU A 9 -14.88 -12.59 -11.76
N GLY A 10 -15.46 -13.80 -11.85
CA GLY A 10 -15.38 -14.64 -13.04
C GLY A 10 -16.00 -14.00 -14.28
N GLU A 11 -17.12 -13.29 -14.14
CA GLU A 11 -17.77 -12.55 -15.25
C GLU A 11 -16.87 -11.38 -15.71
N LEU A 12 -16.23 -10.67 -14.76
CA LEU A 12 -15.29 -9.60 -15.10
C LEU A 12 -14.04 -10.14 -15.82
N ILE A 13 -13.50 -11.27 -15.36
CA ILE A 13 -12.37 -11.94 -16.02
C ILE A 13 -12.73 -12.30 -17.46
N ALA A 14 -13.91 -12.91 -17.67
CA ALA A 14 -14.37 -13.29 -19.01
C ALA A 14 -14.51 -12.07 -19.93
N PHE A 15 -15.10 -10.98 -19.43
CA PHE A 15 -15.21 -9.74 -20.20
C PHE A 15 -13.82 -9.19 -20.58
N ASN A 16 -12.87 -9.17 -19.65
CA ASN A 16 -11.54 -8.69 -19.92
C ASN A 16 -10.82 -9.54 -20.98
N GLU A 17 -11.00 -10.88 -20.95
CA GLU A 17 -10.45 -11.76 -21.99
C GLU A 17 -11.06 -11.53 -23.37
N GLU A 18 -12.36 -11.32 -23.44
CA GLU A 18 -13.05 -11.01 -24.70
C GLU A 18 -12.60 -9.67 -25.30
N ASN A 19 -12.20 -8.72 -24.45
CA ASN A 19 -11.77 -7.38 -24.84
C ASN A 19 -10.28 -7.11 -24.58
N LYS A 20 -9.45 -8.15 -24.55
CA LYS A 20 -8.05 -8.08 -24.09
C LYS A 20 -7.18 -7.07 -24.84
N ASP A 21 -7.44 -6.88 -26.14
CA ASP A 21 -6.65 -5.97 -26.98
C ASP A 21 -6.82 -4.50 -26.56
N ASP A 22 -7.92 -4.18 -25.89
CA ASP A 22 -8.22 -2.85 -25.37
C ASP A 22 -7.91 -2.73 -23.86
N VAL A 23 -8.41 -3.67 -23.05
CA VAL A 23 -8.39 -3.54 -21.58
C VAL A 23 -7.16 -4.16 -20.91
N LEU A 24 -6.49 -5.13 -21.53
CA LEU A 24 -5.27 -5.78 -21.04
C LEU A 24 -4.02 -5.40 -21.86
N LYS A 25 -4.05 -4.30 -22.59
CA LYS A 25 -2.97 -3.86 -23.46
C LYS A 25 -1.64 -3.61 -22.71
N HIS A 26 -1.71 -3.15 -21.47
CA HIS A 26 -0.55 -2.75 -20.67
C HIS A 26 -0.45 -3.49 -19.33
N PHE A 27 -1.47 -4.23 -18.94
CA PHE A 27 -1.57 -4.94 -17.67
C PHE A 27 -2.19 -6.31 -17.89
N ASP A 28 -1.75 -7.30 -17.14
CA ASP A 28 -2.41 -8.60 -17.09
C ASP A 28 -3.49 -8.64 -15.99
N GLN A 29 -4.19 -9.77 -15.86
CA GLN A 29 -5.16 -10.00 -14.80
C GLN A 29 -4.86 -11.26 -13.96
N SER A 30 -3.57 -11.60 -13.81
CA SER A 30 -3.11 -12.77 -13.04
C SER A 30 -3.67 -12.79 -11.62
N HIS A 31 -3.66 -11.64 -10.94
CA HIS A 31 -4.23 -11.50 -9.60
C HIS A 31 -5.73 -11.77 -9.53
N PHE A 32 -6.49 -11.49 -10.60
CA PHE A 32 -7.91 -11.82 -10.66
C PHE A 32 -8.11 -13.33 -10.78
N TYR A 33 -7.31 -14.02 -11.60
CA TYR A 33 -7.35 -15.48 -11.69
C TYR A 33 -7.04 -16.13 -10.35
N ASP A 34 -6.00 -15.69 -9.66
CA ASP A 34 -5.61 -16.22 -8.36
C ASP A 34 -6.69 -15.96 -7.30
N SER A 35 -7.21 -14.73 -7.25
CA SER A 35 -8.32 -14.40 -6.36
C SER A 35 -9.57 -15.23 -6.64
N ASN A 36 -9.88 -15.50 -7.91
CA ASN A 36 -11.05 -16.31 -8.29
C ASN A 36 -10.90 -17.79 -7.88
N LYS A 37 -9.68 -18.34 -7.94
CA LYS A 37 -9.38 -19.72 -7.47
C LYS A 37 -9.62 -19.86 -5.96
N THR A 38 -9.37 -18.81 -5.17
CA THR A 38 -9.49 -18.86 -3.71
C THR A 38 -10.91 -18.67 -3.18
N THR A 39 -11.90 -18.41 -4.04
CA THR A 39 -13.30 -18.14 -3.65
C THR A 39 -13.92 -19.25 -2.80
N SER A 40 -13.51 -20.50 -2.99
CA SER A 40 -13.99 -21.67 -2.22
C SER A 40 -13.15 -21.98 -0.97
N GLN A 41 -12.03 -21.28 -0.74
CA GLN A 41 -11.06 -21.57 0.32
C GLN A 41 -11.35 -20.73 1.58
N LYS A 42 -12.56 -20.86 2.12
CA LYS A 42 -13.00 -20.04 3.25
C LYS A 42 -12.19 -20.26 4.52
N GLU A 43 -11.75 -21.48 4.79
CA GLU A 43 -10.98 -21.81 5.99
C GLU A 43 -9.58 -21.19 5.93
N GLU A 44 -8.89 -21.34 4.81
CA GLU A 44 -7.59 -20.75 4.56
C GLU A 44 -7.66 -19.21 4.63
N TYR A 45 -8.73 -18.62 4.10
CA TYR A 45 -8.98 -17.19 4.21
C TYR A 45 -9.09 -16.73 5.66
N LEU A 46 -9.84 -17.45 6.50
CA LEU A 46 -9.99 -17.09 7.91
C LEU A 46 -8.67 -17.17 8.68
N ILE A 47 -7.85 -18.21 8.40
CA ILE A 47 -6.51 -18.35 8.98
C ILE A 47 -5.61 -17.18 8.53
N ALA A 48 -5.64 -16.83 7.25
CA ALA A 48 -4.86 -15.71 6.72
C ALA A 48 -5.32 -14.37 7.33
N LEU A 49 -6.64 -14.17 7.46
CA LEU A 49 -7.22 -12.98 8.08
C LEU A 49 -6.79 -12.84 9.54
N GLU A 50 -6.78 -13.93 10.31
CA GLU A 50 -6.32 -13.92 11.71
C GLU A 50 -4.86 -13.46 11.79
N ARG A 51 -3.99 -13.98 10.94
CA ARG A 51 -2.57 -13.55 10.87
C ARG A 51 -2.42 -12.07 10.55
N VAL A 52 -3.20 -11.57 9.59
CA VAL A 52 -3.22 -10.14 9.24
C VAL A 52 -3.67 -9.30 10.44
N LEU A 53 -4.69 -9.75 11.18
CA LEU A 53 -5.19 -9.03 12.36
C LEU A 53 -4.20 -9.06 13.55
N GLN A 54 -3.35 -10.08 13.65
CA GLN A 54 -2.27 -10.13 14.67
C GLN A 54 -1.29 -8.95 14.55
N THR A 55 -1.16 -8.35 13.36
CA THR A 55 -0.34 -7.13 13.17
C THR A 55 -0.78 -5.99 14.10
N ARG A 56 -2.04 -5.95 14.53
CA ARG A 56 -2.54 -4.99 15.52
C ARG A 56 -1.86 -5.17 16.87
N ASP A 57 -1.86 -6.40 17.35
CA ASP A 57 -1.26 -6.73 18.65
C ASP A 57 0.25 -6.48 18.65
N GLU A 58 0.90 -6.71 17.51
CA GLU A 58 2.34 -6.44 17.34
C GLU A 58 2.62 -4.94 17.39
N ILE A 59 1.88 -4.11 16.67
CA ILE A 59 2.04 -2.65 16.69
C ILE A 59 1.76 -2.10 18.10
N ASP A 60 0.63 -2.49 18.71
CA ASP A 60 0.25 -2.00 20.03
C ASP A 60 1.23 -2.44 21.11
N SER A 61 1.72 -3.68 21.04
CA SER A 61 2.73 -4.20 21.96
C SER A 61 4.04 -3.46 21.83
N PHE A 62 4.49 -3.19 20.62
CA PHE A 62 5.71 -2.45 20.34
C PHE A 62 5.64 -1.01 20.86
N ILE A 63 4.55 -0.31 20.54
CA ILE A 63 4.31 1.06 21.04
C ILE A 63 4.34 1.10 22.57
N LYS A 64 3.71 0.12 23.23
CA LYS A 64 3.65 0.02 24.69
C LYS A 64 5.01 -0.35 25.30
N GLU A 65 5.70 -1.34 24.73
CA GLU A 65 6.99 -1.84 25.24
C GLU A 65 8.04 -0.74 25.25
N TYR A 66 8.14 0.03 24.16
CA TYR A 66 9.12 1.09 23.99
C TYR A 66 8.64 2.46 24.51
N ASN A 67 7.40 2.53 25.03
CA ASN A 67 6.79 3.77 25.50
C ASN A 67 6.88 4.91 24.47
N ILE A 68 6.56 4.60 23.22
CA ILE A 68 6.54 5.53 22.11
C ILE A 68 5.10 5.85 21.71
N GLU A 69 4.89 6.90 20.93
CA GLU A 69 3.56 7.35 20.55
C GLU A 69 3.23 7.11 19.07
N ALA A 70 4.25 6.85 18.25
CA ALA A 70 4.11 6.50 16.86
C ALA A 70 5.36 5.78 16.35
N LEU A 71 5.19 4.97 15.30
CA LEU A 71 6.27 4.44 14.48
C LEU A 71 6.55 5.41 13.34
N VAL A 72 7.82 5.64 13.03
CA VAL A 72 8.24 6.54 11.95
C VAL A 72 9.18 5.82 11.02
N GLY A 73 9.02 6.06 9.72
CA GLY A 73 9.93 5.50 8.71
C GLY A 73 9.71 6.15 7.35
N LEU A 74 10.58 5.82 6.40
CA LEU A 74 10.37 6.25 5.02
C LEU A 74 9.16 5.52 4.45
N SER A 75 8.28 6.24 3.74
CA SER A 75 6.99 5.70 3.27
C SER A 75 7.17 4.63 2.24
N TRP A 76 7.91 4.95 1.20
CA TRP A 76 8.08 4.14 0.01
C TRP A 76 9.41 4.47 -0.65
N SER A 77 9.97 3.53 -1.39
CA SER A 77 11.12 3.81 -2.25
C SER A 77 10.77 4.87 -3.31
N PRO A 78 11.75 5.57 -3.89
CA PRO A 78 11.47 6.42 -5.03
C PRO A 78 10.73 5.69 -6.15
N ALA A 79 10.01 6.42 -6.99
CA ALA A 79 9.37 5.83 -8.15
C ALA A 79 10.41 5.16 -9.06
N TRP A 80 10.10 3.99 -9.58
CA TRP A 80 10.91 3.29 -10.57
C TRP A 80 10.54 3.71 -12.00
N ALA A 81 11.43 3.45 -12.94
CA ALA A 81 11.14 3.69 -14.35
C ALA A 81 10.06 2.69 -14.84
N ILE A 82 9.09 3.19 -15.60
CA ILE A 82 8.06 2.34 -16.19
C ILE A 82 8.71 1.40 -17.21
N ASN A 83 8.48 0.10 -17.09
CA ASN A 83 8.84 -0.91 -18.06
C ASN A 83 7.58 -1.34 -18.83
N HIS A 84 7.42 -0.85 -20.06
CA HIS A 84 6.25 -1.16 -20.89
C HIS A 84 6.27 -2.58 -21.47
N ASP A 85 7.44 -3.21 -21.56
CA ASP A 85 7.61 -4.54 -22.17
C ASP A 85 7.54 -5.67 -21.12
N GLY A 86 8.16 -5.46 -19.93
CA GLY A 86 8.24 -6.44 -18.86
C GLY A 86 7.27 -6.21 -17.70
N GLY A 87 6.63 -5.04 -17.67
CA GLY A 87 5.70 -4.66 -16.62
C GLY A 87 6.39 -4.22 -15.31
N ASP A 88 5.57 -3.95 -14.29
CA ASP A 88 6.04 -3.46 -13.00
C ASP A 88 6.84 -4.51 -12.22
N ASP A 89 6.53 -5.79 -12.38
CA ASP A 89 7.23 -6.86 -11.67
C ASP A 89 8.72 -6.93 -12.03
N GLU A 90 9.07 -6.76 -13.31
CA GLU A 90 10.47 -6.67 -13.73
C GLU A 90 11.13 -5.38 -13.22
N ALA A 91 10.45 -4.26 -13.35
CA ALA A 91 10.95 -2.97 -12.89
C ALA A 91 11.23 -2.96 -11.39
N ILE A 92 10.34 -3.56 -10.58
CA ILE A 92 10.49 -3.69 -9.12
C ILE A 92 11.60 -4.66 -8.75
N ALA A 93 11.77 -5.77 -9.50
CA ALA A 93 12.80 -6.77 -9.22
C ALA A 93 14.24 -6.21 -9.35
N GLU A 94 14.45 -5.28 -10.26
CA GLU A 94 15.73 -4.58 -10.44
C GLU A 94 15.97 -3.48 -9.40
N TYR A 95 14.93 -3.04 -8.73
CA TYR A 95 14.95 -1.92 -7.80
C TYR A 95 14.96 -2.42 -6.35
N LYS A 96 15.77 -1.80 -5.49
CA LYS A 96 15.76 -2.11 -4.05
C LYS A 96 14.50 -1.52 -3.40
N PHE A 97 13.42 -2.24 -3.56
CA PHE A 97 12.10 -1.83 -3.11
C PHE A 97 11.96 -1.93 -1.58
N TRP A 98 11.42 -0.90 -0.97
CA TRP A 98 11.04 -0.88 0.44
C TRP A 98 9.78 -0.07 0.66
N VAL A 99 8.97 -0.48 1.63
CA VAL A 99 7.67 0.12 1.96
C VAL A 99 7.35 -0.06 3.44
N ASN A 100 6.82 0.98 4.07
CA ASN A 100 6.40 0.95 5.48
C ASN A 100 4.88 1.01 5.68
N GLY A 101 4.10 1.47 4.70
CA GLY A 101 2.66 1.63 4.83
C GLY A 101 1.86 0.33 4.96
N SER A 102 2.41 -0.82 4.55
CA SER A 102 1.71 -2.10 4.56
C SER A 102 1.32 -2.56 5.97
N PHE A 103 2.12 -2.28 6.99
CA PHE A 103 1.80 -2.65 8.37
C PHE A 103 0.53 -1.95 8.87
N ALA A 104 0.41 -0.65 8.64
CA ALA A 104 -0.77 0.12 9.00
C ALA A 104 -2.00 -0.35 8.21
N ALA A 105 -1.85 -0.63 6.91
CA ALA A 105 -2.93 -1.13 6.06
C ALA A 105 -3.44 -2.50 6.54
N MET A 106 -2.55 -3.44 6.87
CA MET A 106 -2.93 -4.74 7.42
C MET A 106 -3.63 -4.61 8.76
N ALA A 107 -3.13 -3.78 9.65
CA ALA A 107 -3.74 -3.52 10.96
C ALA A 107 -5.06 -2.74 10.85
N GLY A 108 -5.27 -1.98 9.78
CA GLY A 108 -6.34 -0.99 9.69
C GLY A 108 -6.13 0.15 10.69
N TYR A 109 -4.87 0.53 10.91
CA TYR A 109 -4.45 1.60 11.81
C TYR A 109 -4.16 2.89 11.04
N PRO A 110 -4.24 4.05 11.71
CA PRO A 110 -4.00 5.32 11.06
C PRO A 110 -2.54 5.44 10.60
N HIS A 111 -2.38 5.99 9.41
CA HIS A 111 -1.11 6.21 8.75
C HIS A 111 -1.16 7.53 8.00
N ILE A 112 -0.17 8.38 8.19
CA ILE A 112 -0.02 9.64 7.48
C ILE A 112 1.39 9.75 6.91
N THR A 113 1.49 10.31 5.71
CA THR A 113 2.77 10.55 5.03
C THR A 113 2.92 12.03 4.73
N ILE A 114 4.10 12.57 4.97
CA ILE A 114 4.49 13.92 4.58
C ILE A 114 5.67 13.88 3.60
N PRO A 115 5.84 14.88 2.74
CA PRO A 115 7.04 15.04 1.93
C PRO A 115 8.29 15.15 2.81
N PHE A 116 9.40 14.46 2.43
CA PHE A 116 10.57 14.38 3.29
C PHE A 116 11.87 14.81 2.61
N GLU A 117 12.24 14.20 1.51
CA GLU A 117 13.54 14.40 0.85
C GLU A 117 13.49 13.94 -0.61
N TYR A 118 14.56 14.18 -1.38
CA TYR A 118 14.80 13.59 -2.69
C TYR A 118 15.79 12.42 -2.61
N VAL A 119 15.51 11.39 -3.37
CA VAL A 119 16.45 10.31 -3.70
C VAL A 119 16.52 10.21 -5.22
N ASP A 120 17.69 10.38 -5.78
CA ASP A 120 17.90 10.41 -7.24
C ASP A 120 16.95 11.40 -7.98
N ASN A 121 16.76 12.60 -7.40
CA ASN A 121 15.84 13.64 -7.85
C ASN A 121 14.34 13.27 -7.82
N LEU A 122 13.97 12.16 -7.20
CA LEU A 122 12.60 11.74 -7.00
C LEU A 122 12.18 11.97 -5.54
N PRO A 123 11.01 12.58 -5.29
CA PRO A 123 10.57 12.85 -3.93
C PRO A 123 10.18 11.55 -3.21
N ILE A 124 10.55 11.47 -1.95
CA ILE A 124 10.11 10.40 -1.04
C ILE A 124 9.37 10.99 0.15
N GLY A 125 8.55 10.17 0.78
CA GLY A 125 7.77 10.54 1.95
C GLY A 125 8.31 9.96 3.25
N MET A 126 7.97 10.61 4.36
CA MET A 126 8.11 10.08 5.71
C MET A 126 6.72 9.75 6.26
N SER A 127 6.58 8.54 6.77
CA SER A 127 5.33 8.00 7.32
C SER A 127 5.34 7.98 8.82
N PHE A 128 4.18 8.27 9.41
CA PHE A 128 3.86 8.07 10.81
C PHE A 128 2.73 7.06 10.91
N ILE A 129 2.89 6.04 11.76
CA ILE A 129 1.91 4.99 12.01
C ILE A 129 1.59 4.99 13.50
N GLY A 130 0.32 5.07 13.86
CA GLY A 130 -0.16 5.07 15.24
C GLY A 130 -0.97 3.84 15.58
N SER A 131 -1.41 3.76 16.85
CA SER A 131 -2.39 2.79 17.29
C SER A 131 -3.80 3.16 16.82
N LYS A 132 -4.74 2.28 17.08
CA LYS A 132 -6.14 2.45 16.72
C LYS A 132 -6.70 3.78 17.24
N TRP A 133 -7.31 4.58 16.36
CA TRP A 133 -7.93 5.87 16.64
C TRP A 133 -6.97 7.02 17.00
N ASP A 134 -5.67 6.87 16.74
CA ASP A 134 -4.65 7.92 16.93
C ASP A 134 -4.57 8.92 15.76
N ASP A 135 -5.56 8.99 14.88
CA ASP A 135 -5.59 9.86 13.69
C ASP A 135 -5.23 11.30 14.03
N LYS A 136 -5.88 11.87 15.05
CA LYS A 136 -5.61 13.25 15.48
C LYS A 136 -4.15 13.45 15.89
N LYS A 137 -3.62 12.52 16.69
CA LYS A 137 -2.23 12.58 17.18
C LYS A 137 -1.24 12.52 16.01
N LEU A 138 -1.49 11.64 15.04
CA LEU A 138 -0.63 11.54 13.85
C LEU A 138 -0.66 12.81 12.99
N ILE A 139 -1.82 13.47 12.86
CA ILE A 139 -1.91 14.76 12.17
C ILE A 139 -1.06 15.82 12.89
N GLU A 140 -1.12 15.86 14.23
CA GLU A 140 -0.31 16.78 15.03
C GLU A 140 1.19 16.52 14.86
N PHE A 141 1.63 15.27 14.86
CA PHE A 141 3.03 14.88 14.62
C PHE A 141 3.48 15.21 13.20
N ALA A 142 2.68 14.86 12.21
CA ALA A 142 2.96 15.14 10.81
C ALA A 142 3.09 16.65 10.56
N TYR A 143 2.17 17.44 11.11
CA TYR A 143 2.22 18.90 11.02
C TYR A 143 3.48 19.47 11.66
N ALA A 144 3.82 19.03 12.87
CA ALA A 144 5.02 19.49 13.56
C ALA A 144 6.29 19.12 12.78
N ALA A 145 6.37 17.90 12.25
CA ALA A 145 7.50 17.46 11.43
C ALA A 145 7.60 18.26 10.12
N GLU A 146 6.49 18.51 9.44
CA GLU A 146 6.45 19.30 8.21
C GLU A 146 6.95 20.73 8.43
N GLN A 147 6.60 21.35 9.56
CA GLN A 147 7.10 22.68 9.94
C GLN A 147 8.62 22.70 10.19
N LEU A 148 9.19 21.62 10.71
CA LEU A 148 10.62 21.48 10.95
C LEU A 148 11.41 21.17 9.68
N ILE A 149 10.90 20.25 8.86
CA ILE A 149 11.55 19.76 7.64
C ILE A 149 11.49 20.82 6.54
N GLN A 150 10.36 21.52 6.40
CA GLN A 150 10.10 22.56 5.40
C GLN A 150 10.39 22.13 3.95
N PHE A 151 10.35 20.83 3.67
CA PHE A 151 10.57 20.28 2.35
C PHE A 151 9.30 20.41 1.49
N LYS A 152 9.43 21.12 0.36
CA LYS A 152 8.34 21.35 -0.59
C LYS A 152 8.81 20.90 -1.98
N PRO A 153 8.57 19.64 -2.33
CA PRO A 153 8.98 19.12 -3.64
C PRO A 153 8.23 19.89 -4.74
N THR A 154 8.98 20.38 -5.73
CA THR A 154 8.43 21.01 -6.92
C THR A 154 8.71 20.11 -8.10
N PRO A 155 7.68 19.67 -8.87
CA PRO A 155 7.90 18.89 -10.08
C PRO A 155 8.75 19.68 -11.09
N ASN A 156 9.78 19.07 -11.62
CA ASN A 156 10.48 19.56 -12.80
C ASN A 156 9.74 19.02 -14.02
N LEU A 157 8.87 19.84 -14.61
CA LEU A 157 8.13 19.54 -15.82
C LEU A 157 8.95 19.94 -17.05
#